data_13dc8448cdd3ca7c5efd1dfae9da39fb
#
_entry.id   13dc8448cdd3ca7c5efd1dfae9da39fb
#
_cell.length_a   1.000
_cell.length_b   1.000
_cell.length_c   1.000
_cell.angle_alpha   90.00
_cell.angle_beta   90.00
_cell.angle_gamma   90.00
#
_symmetry.space_group_name_H-M   'P 1'
#
loop_
_entity.id
_entity.type
_entity.pdbx_description
1 polymer ?
#
loop_
_entity_poly.entity_id
_entity_poly.type
_entity_poly.pdbx_seq_one_letter_code
_entity_poly.pdbx_strand_id
1 'polypeptide(L)'
;TRKICASHKLEMRKEAAQEWRIIMSDIKGRIHSVESFGSVDGPGVRYIVFLQGCHMRCKYCHNPETWKEEGGELQTPQEVFDKAYRYHNYWKDKGGITVSGGEAMLQMEFVTELFKIAKQHNVHTTLDTSGNPFTMEEPFLSKFNELMAVTDLFMLDIKHIDDEKHKKLTGWTNKNILELAKYLSDNGKDMWIRHVLVPGVTDDEADLNKLSEFVKSLKTVKRFEILPYHTLGVFKWHDLGVKYELEDVMPPTKEQIERAESILHTRDYTGYKLSLIHISEPTRQEAIS
;
A
#
# COMPACT_ATOMS: atom_id res chain seq x y z
N THR A 1 -42.91 -17.05 26.96
CA THR A 1 -41.67 -16.36 27.45
C THR A 1 -40.50 -16.48 26.41
N ARG A 2 -40.27 -17.66 25.80
CA ARG A 2 -39.16 -17.86 24.81
C ARG A 2 -39.34 -17.09 23.51
N LYS A 3 -40.57 -16.91 22.96
CA LYS A 3 -40.83 -16.16 21.72
C LYS A 3 -40.62 -14.64 21.88
N ILE A 4 -40.97 -14.09 23.05
CA ILE A 4 -40.78 -12.66 23.32
C ILE A 4 -39.25 -12.30 23.42
N CYS A 5 -38.44 -13.20 23.96
CA CYS A 5 -37.01 -13.00 24.06
C CYS A 5 -36.30 -13.06 22.67
N ALA A 6 -36.82 -13.89 21.74
CA ALA A 6 -36.26 -14.00 20.38
C ALA A 6 -36.62 -12.78 19.50
N SER A 7 -37.84 -12.23 19.63
CA SER A 7 -38.24 -11.02 18.91
C SER A 7 -37.46 -9.79 19.39
N HIS A 8 -37.29 -9.65 20.68
CA HIS A 8 -36.50 -8.54 21.25
C HIS A 8 -35.02 -8.57 20.85
N LYS A 9 -34.41 -9.77 20.82
CA LYS A 9 -33.05 -9.94 20.30
C LYS A 9 -32.93 -9.61 18.80
N LEU A 10 -33.98 -9.88 18.03
CA LEU A 10 -34.01 -9.57 16.59
C LEU A 10 -34.19 -8.06 16.36
N GLU A 11 -35.01 -7.37 17.15
CA GLU A 11 -35.16 -5.91 17.12
C GLU A 11 -33.86 -5.20 17.52
N MET A 12 -33.24 -5.57 18.64
CA MET A 12 -31.94 -5.01 19.02
C MET A 12 -30.85 -5.19 17.95
N ARG A 13 -30.85 -6.32 17.25
CA ARG A 13 -29.94 -6.55 16.13
C ARG A 13 -30.23 -5.66 14.92
N LYS A 14 -31.51 -5.37 14.65
CA LYS A 14 -31.92 -4.47 13.57
C LYS A 14 -31.57 -3.01 13.90
N GLU A 15 -31.82 -2.60 15.14
CA GLU A 15 -31.45 -1.26 15.61
C GLU A 15 -29.94 -1.06 15.59
N ALA A 16 -29.17 -2.00 16.12
CA ALA A 16 -27.71 -1.97 16.04
C ALA A 16 -27.22 -1.95 14.58
N ALA A 17 -27.81 -2.74 13.69
CA ALA A 17 -27.45 -2.74 12.26
C ALA A 17 -27.80 -1.42 11.56
N GLN A 18 -28.88 -0.77 12.00
CA GLN A 18 -29.29 0.53 11.47
C GLN A 18 -28.41 1.65 11.99
N GLU A 19 -28.03 1.61 13.25
CA GLU A 19 -27.08 2.54 13.88
C GLU A 19 -25.67 2.40 13.24
N TRP A 20 -25.21 1.17 13.02
CA TRP A 20 -24.01 0.90 12.25
C TRP A 20 -24.06 1.46 10.82
N ARG A 21 -25.19 1.32 10.14
CA ARG A 21 -25.36 1.88 8.79
C ARG A 21 -25.29 3.41 8.78
N ILE A 22 -25.82 4.07 9.79
CA ILE A 22 -25.77 5.54 9.93
C ILE A 22 -24.31 5.97 10.18
N ILE A 23 -23.61 5.34 11.12
CA ILE A 23 -22.20 5.62 11.42
C ILE A 23 -21.33 5.37 10.16
N MET A 24 -21.56 4.28 9.46
CA MET A 24 -20.82 3.92 8.23
C MET A 24 -21.10 4.89 7.07
N SER A 25 -22.28 5.53 7.02
CA SER A 25 -22.59 6.53 5.98
C SER A 25 -21.83 7.85 6.16
N ASP A 26 -21.32 8.11 7.36
CA ASP A 26 -20.59 9.34 7.68
C ASP A 26 -19.09 9.23 7.40
N ILE A 27 -18.56 7.99 7.39
CA ILE A 27 -17.15 7.74 7.06
C ILE A 27 -16.95 7.85 5.54
N LYS A 28 -16.12 8.79 5.13
CA LYS A 28 -15.78 9.00 3.71
C LYS A 28 -14.28 9.05 3.53
N GLY A 29 -13.81 8.41 2.46
CA GLY A 29 -12.44 8.53 1.99
C GLY A 29 -12.34 9.47 0.81
N ARG A 30 -11.22 10.18 0.71
CA ARG A 30 -10.85 10.98 -0.46
C ARG A 30 -10.12 10.09 -1.46
N ILE A 31 -10.82 9.74 -2.53
CA ILE A 31 -10.30 8.87 -3.58
C ILE A 31 -9.67 9.77 -4.66
N HIS A 32 -8.37 9.59 -4.90
CA HIS A 32 -7.70 10.27 -6.00
C HIS A 32 -8.07 9.64 -7.34
N SER A 33 -7.89 8.33 -7.45
CA SER A 33 -8.17 7.56 -8.66
C SER A 33 -8.34 6.07 -8.34
N VAL A 34 -8.75 5.30 -9.34
CA VAL A 34 -8.87 3.84 -9.23
C VAL A 34 -8.30 3.17 -10.47
N GLU A 35 -7.80 1.94 -10.31
CA GLU A 35 -7.39 1.05 -11.39
C GLU A 35 -8.07 -0.31 -11.22
N SER A 36 -8.73 -0.79 -12.28
CA SER A 36 -9.57 -2.00 -12.18
C SER A 36 -8.83 -3.31 -12.42
N PHE A 37 -7.65 -3.27 -13.04
CA PHE A 37 -6.90 -4.45 -13.46
C PHE A 37 -5.42 -4.39 -13.09
N GLY A 38 -5.09 -3.86 -11.91
CA GLY A 38 -3.71 -3.87 -11.42
C GLY A 38 -3.15 -5.28 -11.33
N SER A 39 -1.95 -5.47 -11.80
CA SER A 39 -1.28 -6.78 -11.84
C SER A 39 0.00 -6.85 -11.03
N VAL A 40 0.47 -5.70 -10.53
CA VAL A 40 1.75 -5.58 -9.79
C VAL A 40 1.57 -5.08 -8.36
N ASP A 41 0.36 -4.71 -7.97
CA ASP A 41 0.07 -4.11 -6.66
C ASP A 41 -0.56 -5.13 -5.71
N GLY A 42 -0.01 -6.33 -5.68
CA GLY A 42 -0.43 -7.45 -4.84
C GLY A 42 -0.66 -8.73 -5.63
N PRO A 43 -1.11 -9.82 -4.98
CA PRO A 43 -1.32 -11.10 -5.63
C PRO A 43 -2.56 -11.09 -6.54
N GLY A 44 -2.44 -11.69 -7.73
CA GLY A 44 -3.52 -11.82 -8.70
C GLY A 44 -3.90 -10.49 -9.35
N VAL A 45 -5.11 -10.42 -9.91
CA VAL A 45 -5.66 -9.17 -10.45
C VAL A 45 -6.27 -8.35 -9.32
N ARG A 46 -5.99 -7.06 -9.27
CA ARG A 46 -6.39 -6.17 -8.18
C ARG A 46 -7.28 -5.03 -8.69
N TYR A 47 -8.28 -4.69 -7.87
CA TYR A 47 -8.87 -3.36 -7.94
C TYR A 47 -8.10 -2.46 -6.98
N ILE A 48 -7.45 -1.44 -7.53
CA ILE A 48 -6.59 -0.54 -6.75
C ILE A 48 -7.33 0.76 -6.50
N VAL A 49 -7.34 1.20 -5.25
CA VAL A 49 -7.89 2.48 -4.81
C VAL A 49 -6.73 3.36 -4.38
N PHE A 50 -6.48 4.43 -5.12
CA PHE A 50 -5.47 5.42 -4.77
C PHE A 50 -6.11 6.53 -3.95
N LEU A 51 -5.66 6.69 -2.72
CA LEU A 51 -6.16 7.72 -1.80
C LEU A 51 -5.41 9.03 -1.96
N GLN A 52 -6.10 10.12 -1.64
CA GLN A 52 -5.54 11.46 -1.57
C GLN A 52 -4.87 11.69 -0.22
N GLY A 53 -3.79 12.48 -0.19
CA GLY A 53 -3.03 12.86 0.99
C GLY A 53 -1.75 12.06 1.16
N CYS A 54 -0.61 12.75 1.32
CA CYS A 54 0.68 12.17 1.67
C CYS A 54 1.56 13.23 2.33
N HIS A 55 2.16 12.91 3.48
CA HIS A 55 3.09 13.82 4.15
C HIS A 55 4.51 13.78 3.57
N MET A 56 4.90 12.63 2.99
CA MET A 56 6.21 12.49 2.39
C MET A 56 6.36 13.31 1.11
N ARG A 57 7.60 13.70 0.81
CA ARG A 57 7.99 14.44 -0.41
C ARG A 57 9.10 13.70 -1.13
N CYS A 58 8.81 12.43 -1.47
CA CYS A 58 9.79 11.58 -2.15
C CYS A 58 10.20 12.21 -3.49
N LYS A 59 11.51 12.38 -3.70
CA LYS A 59 12.06 13.04 -4.90
C LYS A 59 11.71 12.33 -6.21
N TYR A 60 11.35 11.04 -6.15
CA TYR A 60 10.92 10.23 -7.29
C TYR A 60 9.41 9.94 -7.29
N CYS A 61 8.60 10.73 -6.60
CA CYS A 61 7.16 10.46 -6.51
C CYS A 61 6.51 10.45 -7.89
N HIS A 62 5.75 9.38 -8.19
CA HIS A 62 5.00 9.27 -9.43
C HIS A 62 3.63 9.96 -9.39
N ASN A 63 3.14 10.24 -8.17
CA ASN A 63 1.82 10.83 -7.96
C ASN A 63 1.91 12.06 -7.04
N PRO A 64 2.70 13.11 -7.39
CA PRO A 64 2.82 14.29 -6.55
C PRO A 64 1.50 15.05 -6.37
N GLU A 65 0.53 14.87 -7.27
CA GLU A 65 -0.83 15.37 -7.14
C GLU A 65 -1.58 14.84 -5.93
N THR A 66 -1.16 13.69 -5.38
CA THR A 66 -1.75 13.12 -4.16
C THR A 66 -1.19 13.70 -2.85
N TRP A 67 -0.26 14.63 -2.91
CA TRP A 67 0.38 15.17 -1.68
C TRP A 67 -0.57 15.97 -0.80
N LYS A 68 -1.45 16.75 -1.42
CA LYS A 68 -2.43 17.54 -0.67
C LYS A 68 -3.49 16.62 -0.08
N GLU A 69 -3.94 16.93 1.13
CA GLU A 69 -5.04 16.19 1.76
C GLU A 69 -6.40 16.57 1.16
N GLU A 70 -6.48 17.77 0.61
CA GLU A 70 -7.67 18.25 -0.12
C GLU A 70 -7.63 17.72 -1.57
N GLY A 71 -8.80 17.59 -2.16
CA GLY A 71 -8.99 17.07 -3.52
C GLY A 71 -9.55 15.65 -3.51
N GLY A 72 -9.51 15.01 -4.67
CA GLY A 72 -10.14 13.71 -4.86
C GLY A 72 -11.66 13.74 -4.69
N GLU A 73 -12.30 12.61 -4.91
CA GLU A 73 -13.73 12.40 -4.74
C GLU A 73 -14.02 11.80 -3.36
N LEU A 74 -14.97 12.38 -2.62
CA LEU A 74 -15.43 11.81 -1.36
C LEU A 74 -16.40 10.66 -1.62
N GLN A 75 -16.01 9.45 -1.19
CA GLN A 75 -16.82 8.25 -1.33
C GLN A 75 -16.86 7.49 0.00
N THR A 76 -18.00 6.84 0.26
CA THR A 76 -18.13 5.90 1.39
C THR A 76 -17.41 4.58 1.10
N PRO A 77 -17.02 3.80 2.13
CA PRO A 77 -16.45 2.47 1.95
C PRO A 77 -17.34 1.54 1.12
N GLN A 78 -18.67 1.63 1.28
CA GLN A 78 -19.64 0.82 0.55
C GLN A 78 -19.67 1.18 -0.95
N GLU A 79 -19.70 2.48 -1.29
CA GLU A 79 -19.66 2.91 -2.70
C GLU A 79 -18.40 2.44 -3.42
N VAL A 80 -17.24 2.52 -2.74
CA VAL A 80 -15.98 2.03 -3.30
C VAL A 80 -16.00 0.51 -3.46
N PHE A 81 -16.48 -0.20 -2.44
CA PHE A 81 -16.60 -1.66 -2.52
C PHE A 81 -17.54 -2.09 -3.65
N ASP A 82 -18.70 -1.47 -3.80
CA ASP A 82 -19.67 -1.80 -4.85
C ASP A 82 -19.09 -1.60 -6.26
N LYS A 83 -18.29 -0.54 -6.45
CA LYS A 83 -17.56 -0.31 -7.70
C LYS A 83 -16.51 -1.40 -7.94
N ALA A 84 -15.70 -1.73 -6.93
CA ALA A 84 -14.68 -2.75 -7.00
C ALA A 84 -15.26 -4.15 -7.24
N TYR A 85 -16.33 -4.50 -6.56
CA TYR A 85 -16.94 -5.83 -6.62
C TYR A 85 -17.52 -6.19 -7.99
N ARG A 86 -17.76 -5.21 -8.87
CA ARG A 86 -18.13 -5.46 -10.28
C ARG A 86 -17.07 -6.25 -11.03
N TYR A 87 -15.82 -6.18 -10.58
CA TYR A 87 -14.65 -6.84 -11.18
C TYR A 87 -14.27 -8.15 -10.50
N HIS A 88 -15.05 -8.62 -9.50
CA HIS A 88 -14.72 -9.80 -8.67
C HIS A 88 -14.47 -11.08 -9.48
N ASN A 89 -15.14 -11.25 -10.63
CA ASN A 89 -14.93 -12.40 -11.51
C ASN A 89 -13.50 -12.52 -12.08
N TYR A 90 -12.77 -11.41 -12.14
CA TYR A 90 -11.38 -11.37 -12.62
C TYR A 90 -10.37 -11.65 -11.51
N TRP A 91 -10.76 -11.58 -10.25
CA TRP A 91 -9.85 -11.75 -9.10
C TRP A 91 -9.43 -13.21 -8.89
N LYS A 92 -10.25 -14.17 -9.33
CA LYS A 92 -10.03 -15.60 -9.08
C LYS A 92 -9.72 -15.84 -7.58
N ASP A 93 -8.85 -16.82 -7.29
CA ASP A 93 -8.55 -17.24 -5.91
C ASP A 93 -7.56 -16.31 -5.18
N LYS A 94 -6.86 -15.42 -5.89
CA LYS A 94 -5.75 -14.63 -5.33
C LYS A 94 -5.93 -13.12 -5.44
N GLY A 95 -6.79 -12.65 -6.31
CA GLY A 95 -7.02 -11.23 -6.51
C GLY A 95 -7.89 -10.61 -5.43
N GLY A 96 -8.13 -9.31 -5.54
CA GLY A 96 -8.95 -8.58 -4.57
C GLY A 96 -8.76 -7.07 -4.64
N ILE A 97 -8.81 -6.42 -3.48
CA ILE A 97 -8.70 -4.96 -3.38
C ILE A 97 -7.34 -4.59 -2.79
N THR A 98 -6.67 -3.61 -3.41
CA THR A 98 -5.49 -2.94 -2.88
C THR A 98 -5.84 -1.49 -2.61
N VAL A 99 -5.51 -0.99 -1.42
CA VAL A 99 -5.57 0.45 -1.12
C VAL A 99 -4.14 0.98 -1.09
N SER A 100 -3.90 2.01 -1.89
CA SER A 100 -2.62 2.67 -2.12
C SER A 100 -2.84 4.19 -2.21
N GLY A 101 -2.02 4.92 -2.97
CA GLY A 101 -2.24 6.33 -3.31
C GLY A 101 -1.13 7.24 -2.87
N GLY A 102 -1.45 8.30 -2.13
CA GLY A 102 -0.48 9.08 -1.38
C GLY A 102 0.07 8.26 -0.23
N GLU A 103 -0.62 8.28 0.91
CA GLU A 103 -0.37 7.40 2.05
C GLU A 103 -1.70 6.90 2.63
N ALA A 104 -1.97 5.62 2.44
CA ALA A 104 -3.25 5.02 2.80
C ALA A 104 -3.57 5.10 4.31
N MET A 105 -2.55 5.05 5.18
CA MET A 105 -2.74 5.11 6.63
C MET A 105 -3.16 6.50 7.13
N LEU A 106 -3.13 7.55 6.31
CA LEU A 106 -3.73 8.84 6.68
C LEU A 106 -5.26 8.78 6.74
N GLN A 107 -5.86 7.78 6.10
CA GLN A 107 -7.31 7.56 6.06
C GLN A 107 -7.69 6.21 6.65
N MET A 108 -7.04 5.79 7.78
CA MET A 108 -7.18 4.46 8.36
C MET A 108 -8.63 4.04 8.64
N GLU A 109 -9.49 4.94 9.13
CA GLU A 109 -10.89 4.61 9.44
C GLU A 109 -11.65 4.18 8.18
N PHE A 110 -11.46 4.93 7.08
CA PHE A 110 -12.05 4.58 5.79
C PHE A 110 -11.54 3.24 5.27
N VAL A 111 -10.20 3.03 5.30
CA VAL A 111 -9.58 1.79 4.82
C VAL A 111 -10.03 0.60 5.64
N THR A 112 -10.10 0.75 6.96
CA THR A 112 -10.57 -0.30 7.89
C THR A 112 -11.99 -0.74 7.54
N GLU A 113 -12.91 0.21 7.34
CA GLU A 113 -14.30 -0.12 7.00
C GLU A 113 -14.42 -0.73 5.60
N LEU A 114 -13.68 -0.22 4.61
CA LEU A 114 -13.63 -0.83 3.28
C LEU A 114 -13.14 -2.29 3.36
N PHE A 115 -12.10 -2.56 4.15
CA PHE A 115 -11.56 -3.91 4.31
C PHE A 115 -12.49 -4.80 5.13
N LYS A 116 -13.20 -4.28 6.14
CA LYS A 116 -14.26 -5.05 6.85
C LYS A 116 -15.34 -5.52 5.87
N ILE A 117 -15.82 -4.65 4.97
CA ILE A 117 -16.78 -5.02 3.93
C ILE A 117 -16.18 -6.08 2.99
N ALA A 118 -14.94 -5.89 2.53
CA ALA A 118 -14.26 -6.85 1.68
C ALA A 118 -14.16 -8.25 2.34
N LYS A 119 -13.82 -8.30 3.64
CA LYS A 119 -13.75 -9.56 4.41
C LYS A 119 -15.11 -10.26 4.53
N GLN A 120 -16.23 -9.53 4.64
CA GLN A 120 -17.57 -10.10 4.64
C GLN A 120 -17.90 -10.86 3.32
N HIS A 121 -17.23 -10.46 2.23
CA HIS A 121 -17.36 -11.07 0.90
C HIS A 121 -16.20 -12.02 0.54
N ASN A 122 -15.34 -12.39 1.51
CA ASN A 122 -14.15 -13.22 1.31
C ASN A 122 -13.16 -12.66 0.27
N VAL A 123 -13.09 -11.35 0.14
CA VAL A 123 -12.17 -10.65 -0.77
C VAL A 123 -10.84 -10.42 -0.08
N HIS A 124 -9.74 -10.73 -0.77
CA HIS A 124 -8.38 -10.49 -0.28
C HIS A 124 -8.06 -9.00 -0.26
N THR A 125 -7.48 -8.53 0.85
CA THR A 125 -7.17 -7.13 1.13
C THR A 125 -5.67 -6.89 1.20
N THR A 126 -5.19 -5.87 0.50
CA THR A 126 -3.79 -5.46 0.51
C THR A 126 -3.69 -3.98 0.86
N LEU A 127 -2.85 -3.64 1.81
CA LEU A 127 -2.48 -2.27 2.12
C LEU A 127 -1.10 -1.97 1.55
N ASP A 128 -1.05 -0.98 0.66
CA ASP A 128 0.19 -0.42 0.12
C ASP A 128 0.52 0.88 0.85
N THR A 129 1.65 0.91 1.54
CA THR A 129 2.00 2.01 2.44
C THR A 129 3.50 2.29 2.47
N SER A 130 3.83 3.54 2.70
CA SER A 130 5.20 3.94 3.06
C SER A 130 5.53 3.72 4.54
N GLY A 131 4.51 3.47 5.37
CA GLY A 131 4.67 3.33 6.82
C GLY A 131 4.90 4.63 7.58
N ASN A 132 4.93 5.77 6.91
CA ASN A 132 5.34 7.04 7.52
C ASN A 132 4.52 7.48 8.75
N PRO A 133 3.18 7.36 8.77
CA PRO A 133 2.41 7.81 9.94
C PRO A 133 2.49 6.88 11.14
N PHE A 134 3.11 5.68 10.99
CA PHE A 134 3.10 4.68 12.06
C PHE A 134 3.72 5.19 13.36
N THR A 135 3.07 4.90 14.47
CA THR A 135 3.58 5.11 15.83
C THR A 135 3.00 4.07 16.79
N MET A 136 3.76 3.73 17.83
CA MET A 136 3.31 2.86 18.92
C MET A 136 2.44 3.60 19.94
N GLU A 137 2.16 4.88 19.75
CA GLU A 137 1.38 5.70 20.67
C GLU A 137 -0.13 5.56 20.43
N GLU A 138 -0.91 5.66 21.51
CA GLU A 138 -2.37 5.73 21.42
C GLU A 138 -2.83 7.16 21.06
N PRO A 139 -3.93 7.32 20.33
CA PRO A 139 -4.88 6.28 19.87
C PRO A 139 -4.51 5.65 18.51
N PHE A 140 -3.34 5.97 17.93
CA PHE A 140 -2.96 5.48 16.61
C PHE A 140 -2.83 3.95 16.60
N LEU A 141 -2.14 3.39 17.60
CA LEU A 141 -1.86 1.95 17.64
C LEU A 141 -3.15 1.12 17.71
N SER A 142 -4.13 1.53 18.50
CA SER A 142 -5.43 0.86 18.56
C SER A 142 -6.14 0.86 17.19
N LYS A 143 -6.19 2.00 16.51
CA LYS A 143 -6.77 2.11 15.16
C LYS A 143 -6.00 1.28 14.13
N PHE A 144 -4.67 1.29 14.21
CA PHE A 144 -3.83 0.48 13.34
C PHE A 144 -4.05 -1.02 13.54
N ASN A 145 -4.23 -1.47 14.79
CA ASN A 145 -4.53 -2.87 15.08
C ASN A 145 -5.89 -3.32 14.52
N GLU A 146 -6.89 -2.44 14.49
CA GLU A 146 -8.15 -2.72 13.80
C GLU A 146 -7.94 -2.89 12.28
N LEU A 147 -7.19 -1.99 11.65
CA LEU A 147 -6.83 -2.09 10.24
C LEU A 147 -6.03 -3.37 9.96
N MET A 148 -5.03 -3.64 10.81
CA MET A 148 -4.18 -4.83 10.69
C MET A 148 -5.00 -6.13 10.78
N ALA A 149 -6.05 -6.18 11.59
CA ALA A 149 -6.90 -7.36 11.75
C ALA A 149 -7.64 -7.75 10.44
N VAL A 150 -7.95 -6.77 9.60
CA VAL A 150 -8.69 -6.95 8.34
C VAL A 150 -7.83 -6.86 7.08
N THR A 151 -6.50 -6.74 7.25
CA THR A 151 -5.51 -6.69 6.17
C THR A 151 -4.82 -8.05 6.04
N ASP A 152 -4.85 -8.64 4.84
CA ASP A 152 -4.20 -9.92 4.54
C ASP A 152 -2.72 -9.73 4.18
N LEU A 153 -2.39 -8.66 3.47
CA LEU A 153 -1.04 -8.40 2.99
C LEU A 153 -0.69 -6.92 3.15
N PHE A 154 0.50 -6.66 3.65
CA PHE A 154 1.10 -5.33 3.67
C PHE A 154 2.19 -5.24 2.59
N MET A 155 2.07 -4.29 1.68
CA MET A 155 3.13 -3.89 0.77
C MET A 155 3.79 -2.66 1.39
N LEU A 156 5.00 -2.84 1.90
CA LEU A 156 5.73 -1.80 2.64
C LEU A 156 6.94 -1.30 1.85
N ASP A 157 6.97 -0.01 1.59
CA ASP A 157 8.08 0.63 0.92
C ASP A 157 9.18 1.03 1.91
N ILE A 158 10.35 0.42 1.86
CA ILE A 158 11.54 0.90 2.53
C ILE A 158 12.36 1.73 1.53
N LYS A 159 12.16 3.04 1.57
CA LYS A 159 12.70 3.94 0.54
C LYS A 159 14.21 4.17 0.69
N HIS A 160 14.74 4.11 1.90
CA HIS A 160 16.17 4.06 2.20
C HIS A 160 16.38 3.49 3.60
N ILE A 161 17.42 2.68 3.80
CA ILE A 161 17.72 2.08 5.11
C ILE A 161 18.43 3.05 6.05
N ASP A 162 19.27 3.95 5.53
CA ASP A 162 19.94 5.00 6.30
C ASP A 162 18.98 6.15 6.56
N ASP A 163 18.83 6.58 7.82
CA ASP A 163 17.86 7.59 8.25
C ASP A 163 18.14 8.97 7.65
N GLU A 164 19.41 9.38 7.59
CA GLU A 164 19.76 10.70 7.06
C GLU A 164 19.60 10.78 5.54
N LYS A 165 19.94 9.69 4.83
CA LYS A 165 19.69 9.59 3.39
C LYS A 165 18.18 9.48 3.12
N HIS A 166 17.45 8.78 3.97
CA HIS A 166 15.98 8.72 3.89
C HIS A 166 15.34 10.11 4.05
N LYS A 167 15.77 10.88 5.04
CA LYS A 167 15.29 12.27 5.23
C LYS A 167 15.58 13.16 4.02
N LYS A 168 16.78 13.04 3.43
CA LYS A 168 17.13 13.79 2.21
C LYS A 168 16.29 13.40 1.01
N LEU A 169 15.86 12.14 0.94
CA LEU A 169 15.07 11.58 -0.16
C LEU A 169 13.58 11.89 -0.03
N THR A 170 13.04 11.89 1.18
CA THR A 170 11.59 11.89 1.45
C THR A 170 11.08 13.02 2.32
N GLY A 171 12.00 13.74 3.00
CA GLY A 171 11.67 14.75 4.01
C GLY A 171 11.40 14.19 5.41
N TRP A 172 11.42 12.85 5.61
CA TRP A 172 11.01 12.20 6.85
C TRP A 172 12.02 11.15 7.34
N THR A 173 11.97 10.85 8.65
CA THR A 173 12.73 9.73 9.24
C THR A 173 12.19 8.38 8.75
N ASN A 174 13.05 7.35 8.73
CA ASN A 174 12.62 5.96 8.46
C ASN A 174 12.39 5.13 9.73
N LYS A 175 12.61 5.70 10.92
CA LYS A 175 12.59 4.94 12.19
C LYS A 175 11.24 4.27 12.43
N ASN A 176 10.16 5.01 12.24
CA ASN A 176 8.80 4.52 12.37
C ASN A 176 8.44 3.49 11.29
N ILE A 177 9.01 3.60 10.09
CA ILE A 177 8.81 2.63 9.00
C ILE A 177 9.47 1.29 9.35
N LEU A 178 10.70 1.34 9.86
CA LEU A 178 11.41 0.13 10.30
C LEU A 178 10.77 -0.48 11.56
N GLU A 179 10.20 0.36 12.43
CA GLU A 179 9.41 -0.08 13.59
C GLU A 179 8.12 -0.79 13.13
N LEU A 180 7.40 -0.22 12.15
CA LEU A 180 6.23 -0.87 11.54
C LEU A 180 6.57 -2.24 10.95
N ALA A 181 7.68 -2.36 10.19
CA ALA A 181 8.10 -3.63 9.63
C ALA A 181 8.31 -4.70 10.70
N LYS A 182 8.97 -4.33 11.81
CA LYS A 182 9.15 -5.24 12.96
C LYS A 182 7.82 -5.59 13.61
N TYR A 183 6.97 -4.59 13.84
CA TYR A 183 5.66 -4.78 14.45
C TYR A 183 4.77 -5.74 13.64
N LEU A 184 4.72 -5.58 12.31
CA LEU A 184 4.01 -6.49 11.42
C LEU A 184 4.59 -7.90 11.47
N SER A 185 5.92 -8.02 11.44
CA SER A 185 6.63 -9.30 11.53
C SER A 185 6.33 -10.04 12.84
N ASP A 186 6.35 -9.35 13.97
CA ASP A 186 6.11 -9.93 15.28
C ASP A 186 4.63 -10.31 15.50
N ASN A 187 3.72 -9.63 14.81
CA ASN A 187 2.30 -9.96 14.77
C ASN A 187 1.92 -10.98 13.68
N GLY A 188 2.89 -11.58 13.00
CA GLY A 188 2.66 -12.65 12.02
C GLY A 188 1.99 -12.18 10.72
N LYS A 189 2.06 -10.89 10.39
CA LYS A 189 1.44 -10.33 9.18
C LYS A 189 2.33 -10.49 7.95
N ASP A 190 1.77 -11.03 6.88
CA ASP A 190 2.47 -11.20 5.62
C ASP A 190 2.84 -9.85 5.02
N MET A 191 4.10 -9.75 4.56
CA MET A 191 4.65 -8.54 3.96
C MET A 191 5.28 -8.80 2.60
N TRP A 192 5.09 -7.83 1.69
CA TRP A 192 5.97 -7.59 0.56
C TRP A 192 6.77 -6.34 0.86
N ILE A 193 8.10 -6.48 0.90
CA ILE A 193 8.98 -5.32 1.01
C ILE A 193 9.32 -4.85 -0.39
N ARG A 194 9.24 -3.52 -0.61
CA ARG A 194 9.59 -2.91 -1.88
C ARG A 194 10.66 -1.84 -1.69
N HIS A 195 11.55 -1.73 -2.65
CA HIS A 195 12.60 -0.73 -2.69
C HIS A 195 12.75 -0.16 -4.09
N VAL A 196 12.67 1.16 -4.22
CA VAL A 196 12.87 1.84 -5.51
C VAL A 196 14.36 2.02 -5.73
N LEU A 197 14.88 1.44 -6.82
CA LEU A 197 16.29 1.53 -7.21
C LEU A 197 16.52 2.78 -8.06
N VAL A 198 17.08 3.82 -7.45
CA VAL A 198 17.42 5.10 -8.09
C VAL A 198 18.94 5.20 -8.19
N PRO A 199 19.54 5.17 -9.39
CA PRO A 199 21.00 5.25 -9.56
C PRO A 199 21.60 6.47 -8.89
N GLY A 200 22.67 6.26 -8.12
CA GLY A 200 23.37 7.31 -7.35
C GLY A 200 22.62 7.82 -6.12
N VAL A 201 21.43 7.28 -5.81
CA VAL A 201 20.62 7.73 -4.66
C VAL A 201 20.30 6.59 -3.70
N THR A 202 19.83 5.44 -4.20
CA THR A 202 19.39 4.31 -3.37
C THR A 202 20.11 3.00 -3.72
N ASP A 203 21.11 3.03 -4.59
CA ASP A 203 21.83 1.88 -5.14
C ASP A 203 23.21 1.64 -4.53
N ASP A 204 23.57 2.36 -3.45
CA ASP A 204 24.82 2.17 -2.74
C ASP A 204 24.90 0.77 -2.13
N GLU A 205 26.00 0.05 -2.43
CA GLU A 205 26.16 -1.35 -2.04
C GLU A 205 26.14 -1.57 -0.53
N ALA A 206 26.75 -0.67 0.25
CA ALA A 206 26.76 -0.79 1.71
C ALA A 206 25.36 -0.62 2.29
N ASP A 207 24.56 0.27 1.72
CA ASP A 207 23.19 0.49 2.16
C ASP A 207 22.25 -0.64 1.70
N LEU A 208 22.43 -1.17 0.49
CA LEU A 208 21.70 -2.36 0.04
C LEU A 208 22.01 -3.58 0.93
N ASN A 209 23.26 -3.78 1.34
CA ASN A 209 23.61 -4.83 2.30
C ASN A 209 22.92 -4.63 3.66
N LYS A 210 22.92 -3.41 4.22
CA LYS A 210 22.18 -3.09 5.46
C LYS A 210 20.69 -3.36 5.31
N LEU A 211 20.10 -3.00 4.16
CA LEU A 211 18.70 -3.28 3.87
C LEU A 211 18.43 -4.78 3.81
N SER A 212 19.30 -5.55 3.14
CA SER A 212 19.22 -7.00 3.09
C SER A 212 19.24 -7.63 4.48
N GLU A 213 20.20 -7.23 5.34
CA GLU A 213 20.29 -7.72 6.71
C GLU A 213 19.04 -7.36 7.54
N PHE A 214 18.53 -6.15 7.38
CA PHE A 214 17.28 -5.77 8.05
C PHE A 214 16.10 -6.64 7.61
N VAL A 215 15.90 -6.83 6.30
CA VAL A 215 14.79 -7.62 5.77
C VAL A 215 14.93 -9.10 6.19
N LYS A 216 16.14 -9.67 6.22
CA LYS A 216 16.41 -11.03 6.73
C LYS A 216 16.03 -11.20 8.21
N SER A 217 16.05 -10.13 9.01
CA SER A 217 15.64 -10.20 10.41
C SER A 217 14.12 -10.33 10.60
N LEU A 218 13.33 -10.05 9.55
CA LEU A 218 11.86 -10.13 9.57
C LEU A 218 11.40 -11.55 9.23
N LYS A 219 10.39 -12.07 9.97
CA LYS A 219 9.94 -13.48 9.88
C LYS A 219 8.88 -13.72 8.82
N THR A 220 8.18 -12.67 8.37
CA THR A 220 6.93 -12.79 7.59
C THR A 220 7.02 -12.17 6.19
N VAL A 221 8.23 -11.85 5.73
CA VAL A 221 8.43 -11.33 4.37
C VAL A 221 8.22 -12.46 3.36
N LYS A 222 7.22 -12.29 2.50
CA LYS A 222 6.87 -13.24 1.43
C LYS A 222 7.50 -12.88 0.11
N ARG A 223 7.77 -11.61 -0.11
CA ARG A 223 8.40 -11.09 -1.33
C ARG A 223 9.25 -9.88 -0.99
N PHE A 224 10.41 -9.80 -1.62
CA PHE A 224 11.24 -8.61 -1.64
C PHE A 224 11.40 -8.17 -3.09
N GLU A 225 11.00 -6.96 -3.41
CA GLU A 225 10.90 -6.47 -4.78
C GLU A 225 11.69 -5.19 -4.98
N ILE A 226 12.50 -5.17 -6.05
CA ILE A 226 13.11 -3.96 -6.55
C ILE A 226 12.17 -3.35 -7.58
N LEU A 227 11.88 -2.08 -7.42
CA LEU A 227 11.15 -1.27 -8.39
C LEU A 227 12.16 -0.39 -9.12
N PRO A 228 12.45 -0.64 -10.39
CA PRO A 228 13.34 0.22 -11.15
C PRO A 228 12.77 1.64 -11.24
N TYR A 229 13.59 2.64 -10.91
CA TYR A 229 13.23 4.04 -11.12
C TYR A 229 12.94 4.31 -12.60
N HIS A 230 11.93 5.13 -12.87
CA HIS A 230 11.60 5.61 -14.21
C HIS A 230 11.02 7.04 -14.16
N THR A 231 11.04 7.73 -15.29
CA THR A 231 10.68 9.14 -15.39
C THR A 231 9.23 9.42 -15.82
N LEU A 232 8.39 8.40 -15.89
CA LEU A 232 7.01 8.51 -16.42
C LEU A 232 6.11 9.49 -15.63
N GLY A 233 6.41 9.75 -14.36
CA GLY A 233 5.64 10.69 -13.54
C GLY A 233 6.17 12.14 -13.57
N VAL A 234 7.25 12.43 -14.29
CA VAL A 234 7.93 13.76 -14.24
C VAL A 234 7.03 14.87 -14.76
N PHE A 235 6.24 14.61 -15.82
CA PHE A 235 5.31 15.59 -16.36
C PHE A 235 4.32 16.13 -15.31
N LYS A 236 3.90 15.31 -14.35
CA LYS A 236 3.01 15.71 -13.26
C LYS A 236 3.65 16.74 -12.32
N TRP A 237 4.98 16.66 -12.13
CA TRP A 237 5.71 17.66 -11.37
C TRP A 237 5.73 19.01 -12.09
N HIS A 238 5.96 18.98 -13.41
CA HIS A 238 5.93 20.18 -14.23
C HIS A 238 4.53 20.81 -14.25
N ASP A 239 3.47 20.00 -14.38
CA ASP A 239 2.08 20.46 -14.36
C ASP A 239 1.70 21.13 -13.01
N LEU A 240 2.31 20.66 -11.92
CA LEU A 240 2.15 21.25 -10.59
C LEU A 240 3.05 22.48 -10.36
N GLY A 241 3.95 22.82 -11.30
CA GLY A 241 4.94 23.88 -11.14
C GLY A 241 6.00 23.56 -10.07
N VAL A 242 6.20 22.28 -9.75
CA VAL A 242 7.19 21.82 -8.76
C VAL A 242 8.44 21.33 -9.47
N LYS A 243 9.61 21.80 -9.01
CA LYS A 243 10.89 21.37 -9.57
C LYS A 243 11.10 19.87 -9.29
N TYR A 244 11.40 19.11 -10.35
CA TYR A 244 11.84 17.72 -10.22
C TYR A 244 13.33 17.65 -9.95
N GLU A 245 13.74 17.11 -8.80
CA GLU A 245 15.14 17.13 -8.38
C GLU A 245 16.00 16.01 -9.02
N LEU A 246 15.38 15.03 -9.66
CA LEU A 246 16.05 13.87 -10.29
C LEU A 246 15.99 13.93 -11.82
N GLU A 247 15.89 15.13 -12.41
CA GLU A 247 15.72 15.33 -13.86
C GLU A 247 16.86 14.71 -14.68
N ASP A 248 18.08 14.75 -14.14
CA ASP A 248 19.28 14.22 -14.81
C ASP A 248 19.57 12.75 -14.43
N VAL A 249 18.74 12.12 -13.61
CA VAL A 249 18.91 10.73 -13.18
C VAL A 249 18.28 9.79 -14.20
N MET A 250 19.10 8.98 -14.84
CA MET A 250 18.62 7.96 -15.80
C MET A 250 18.06 6.73 -15.06
N PRO A 251 17.08 6.04 -15.66
CA PRO A 251 16.65 4.74 -15.15
C PRO A 251 17.83 3.76 -14.99
N PRO A 252 17.78 2.85 -14.00
CA PRO A 252 18.84 1.86 -13.79
C PRO A 252 18.96 0.93 -14.98
N THR A 253 20.21 0.56 -15.32
CA THR A 253 20.45 -0.46 -16.33
C THR A 253 20.07 -1.85 -15.82
N LYS A 254 19.95 -2.81 -16.74
CA LYS A 254 19.66 -4.20 -16.38
C LYS A 254 20.71 -4.77 -15.43
N GLU A 255 21.97 -4.47 -15.66
CA GLU A 255 23.11 -4.90 -14.82
C GLU A 255 23.01 -4.31 -13.41
N GLN A 256 22.60 -3.04 -13.27
CA GLN A 256 22.38 -2.41 -11.97
C GLN A 256 21.24 -3.08 -11.20
N ILE A 257 20.14 -3.41 -11.89
CA ILE A 257 19.00 -4.12 -11.30
C ILE A 257 19.44 -5.52 -10.85
N GLU A 258 20.07 -6.31 -11.71
CA GLU A 258 20.53 -7.67 -11.40
C GLU A 258 21.54 -7.68 -10.23
N ARG A 259 22.45 -6.68 -10.18
CA ARG A 259 23.36 -6.50 -9.04
C ARG A 259 22.60 -6.23 -7.76
N ALA A 260 21.66 -5.29 -7.75
CA ALA A 260 20.87 -4.97 -6.57
C ALA A 260 20.01 -6.17 -6.11
N GLU A 261 19.37 -6.89 -7.04
CA GLU A 261 18.64 -8.14 -6.75
C GLU A 261 19.53 -9.20 -6.08
N SER A 262 20.76 -9.33 -6.55
CA SER A 262 21.72 -10.26 -5.98
C SER A 262 22.11 -9.89 -4.55
N ILE A 263 22.40 -8.60 -4.28
CA ILE A 263 22.76 -8.11 -2.94
C ILE A 263 21.56 -8.24 -1.97
N LEU A 264 20.38 -7.96 -2.43
CA LEU A 264 19.15 -8.01 -1.62
C LEU A 264 18.59 -9.43 -1.49
N HIS A 265 19.16 -10.41 -2.21
CA HIS A 265 18.67 -11.80 -2.22
C HIS A 265 17.17 -11.93 -2.52
N THR A 266 16.65 -11.12 -3.44
CA THR A 266 15.21 -11.04 -3.72
C THR A 266 14.60 -12.39 -4.11
N ARG A 267 15.38 -13.27 -4.73
CA ARG A 267 14.96 -14.62 -5.17
C ARG A 267 14.70 -15.61 -4.04
N ASP A 268 15.17 -15.31 -2.83
CA ASP A 268 14.92 -16.16 -1.66
C ASP A 268 13.49 -16.00 -1.12
N TYR A 269 12.81 -14.91 -1.48
CA TYR A 269 11.47 -14.58 -1.03
C TYR A 269 10.41 -15.02 -2.06
N THR A 270 10.01 -16.29 -2.00
CA THR A 270 9.14 -16.93 -3.01
C THR A 270 7.73 -17.24 -2.52
N GLY A 271 7.30 -16.64 -1.40
CA GLY A 271 6.02 -16.93 -0.74
C GLY A 271 4.80 -16.62 -1.60
N TYR A 272 4.91 -15.66 -2.52
CA TYR A 272 3.92 -15.43 -3.57
C TYR A 272 4.56 -15.65 -4.94
N LYS A 273 4.28 -16.80 -5.55
CA LYS A 273 4.64 -17.01 -6.95
C LYS A 273 3.75 -16.13 -7.82
N LEU A 274 4.35 -15.24 -8.62
CA LEU A 274 3.66 -14.59 -9.71
C LEU A 274 3.04 -15.66 -10.60
N SER A 275 1.80 -15.45 -11.07
CA SER A 275 1.26 -16.32 -12.11
C SER A 275 2.12 -16.12 -13.36
N LEU A 276 2.40 -17.20 -14.10
CA LEU A 276 3.24 -17.17 -15.31
C LEU A 276 2.77 -16.19 -16.41
N ILE A 277 1.60 -15.57 -16.25
CA ILE A 277 1.04 -14.54 -17.13
C ILE A 277 1.85 -13.22 -17.06
N HIS A 278 2.68 -13.03 -16.04
CA HIS A 278 3.47 -11.81 -15.82
C HIS A 278 4.90 -11.86 -16.39
N ILE A 279 5.25 -12.91 -17.14
CA ILE A 279 6.58 -13.05 -17.78
C ILE A 279 6.68 -12.30 -19.11
N SER A 280 5.54 -11.88 -19.69
CA SER A 280 5.53 -10.92 -20.79
C SER A 280 5.07 -9.59 -20.24
N GLU A 281 6.02 -8.74 -19.85
CA GLU A 281 5.71 -7.36 -19.50
C GLU A 281 4.82 -6.69 -20.56
N PRO A 282 3.65 -6.21 -20.12
CA PRO A 282 3.37 -4.82 -20.37
C PRO A 282 3.91 -4.08 -19.15
N THR A 283 4.92 -3.31 -19.38
CA THR A 283 5.40 -2.33 -18.42
C THR A 283 4.20 -1.56 -17.88
N ARG A 284 4.24 -1.15 -16.62
CA ARG A 284 3.37 -0.13 -15.99
C ARG A 284 3.15 1.11 -16.89
N GLN A 285 3.78 1.12 -18.04
CA GLN A 285 3.77 2.12 -19.11
C GLN A 285 2.48 2.17 -19.95
N GLU A 286 1.73 1.08 -20.10
CA GLU A 286 0.55 1.06 -20.98
C GLU A 286 -0.78 1.25 -20.24
N ALA A 287 -0.80 1.17 -18.92
CA ALA A 287 -2.02 1.32 -18.11
C ALA A 287 -2.33 2.78 -17.70
N ILE A 288 -1.51 3.76 -18.09
CA ILE A 288 -1.65 5.18 -17.71
C ILE A 288 -1.82 6.08 -18.96
N SER A 289 -2.15 5.50 -20.13
CA SER A 289 -2.52 6.29 -21.30
C SER A 289 -4.03 6.44 -21.44
#